data_447391acc9ef58a2e901ed5f43435a3c
#
_entry.id   447391acc9ef58a2e901ed5f43435a3c
#
_cell.length_a   1.000
_cell.length_b   1.000
_cell.length_c   1.000
_cell.angle_alpha   90.00
_cell.angle_beta   90.00
_cell.angle_gamma   90.00
#
_symmetry.space_group_name_H-M   'P 1'
#
loop_
_entity.id
_entity.type
_entity.pdbx_description
1 polymer ?
#
loop_
_entity_poly.entity_id
_entity_poly.type
_entity_poly.pdbx_seq_one_letter_code
_entity_poly.pdbx_strand_id
1 'polypeptide(L)'
;MSATRTLTLRQVQLARAALAAVAALMITFSADHSATVGLAVFSGFALVTALIHILSAWLMAPSGWRWPFILLAAVSILTGMAGGVPAWRSTPMFFVMVIAWGALSGLIELIAGIRARRLARTGDAPAVVADGARDAILVGSLGLALAVGLLCVPTTYALRYSIAEAGSFTLTGITLAVGIFGAYAAVVAVFLGIAGLSPRSRTSIDAGAETAAAGTAPAENEGSA
;
A
#
# COMPACT_ATOMS: atom_id res chain seq x y z
N MET A 1 -0.92 -34.92 0.11
CA MET A 1 -0.47 -33.79 0.93
C MET A 1 -0.68 -32.53 0.09
N SER A 2 -1.77 -31.80 0.35
CA SER A 2 -2.06 -30.54 -0.34
C SER A 2 -1.09 -29.47 0.17
N ALA A 3 -0.20 -28.99 -0.67
CA ALA A 3 0.63 -27.83 -0.37
C ALA A 3 -0.32 -26.63 -0.11
N THR A 4 -0.47 -26.24 1.14
CA THR A 4 -1.14 -25.00 1.51
C THR A 4 -0.37 -23.86 0.86
N ARG A 5 -0.93 -23.29 -0.20
CA ARG A 5 -0.36 -22.08 -0.85
C ARG A 5 -0.47 -20.95 0.17
N THR A 6 0.62 -20.68 0.86
CA THR A 6 0.74 -19.49 1.71
C THR A 6 1.18 -18.32 0.86
N LEU A 7 0.42 -17.21 0.90
CA LEU A 7 0.83 -15.96 0.26
C LEU A 7 2.11 -15.43 0.93
N THR A 8 3.05 -15.01 0.11
CA THR A 8 4.26 -14.35 0.57
C THR A 8 4.05 -12.84 0.66
N LEU A 9 4.79 -12.16 1.54
CA LEU A 9 4.78 -10.69 1.63
C LEU A 9 5.09 -10.04 0.29
N ARG A 10 6.02 -10.60 -0.49
CA ARG A 10 6.36 -10.15 -1.84
C ARG A 10 5.15 -10.16 -2.79
N GLN A 11 4.35 -11.23 -2.78
CA GLN A 11 3.16 -11.34 -3.63
C GLN A 11 2.11 -10.29 -3.24
N VAL A 12 1.92 -10.05 -1.94
CA VAL A 12 1.01 -9.00 -1.45
C VAL A 12 1.48 -7.61 -1.88
N GLN A 13 2.77 -7.31 -1.76
CA GLN A 13 3.34 -6.03 -2.22
C GLN A 13 3.15 -5.82 -3.72
N LEU A 14 3.45 -6.84 -4.53
CA LEU A 14 3.28 -6.76 -5.98
C LEU A 14 1.81 -6.63 -6.39
N ALA A 15 0.90 -7.33 -5.72
CA ALA A 15 -0.54 -7.18 -5.98
C ALA A 15 -1.04 -5.77 -5.65
N ARG A 16 -0.62 -5.20 -4.52
CA ARG A 16 -0.93 -3.80 -4.14
C ARG A 16 -0.30 -2.80 -5.11
N ALA A 17 0.95 -3.05 -5.53
CA ALA A 17 1.64 -2.20 -6.51
C ALA A 17 0.92 -2.20 -7.86
N ALA A 18 0.55 -3.37 -8.37
CA ALA A 18 -0.16 -3.50 -9.64
C ALA A 18 -1.53 -2.80 -9.59
N LEU A 19 -2.28 -2.98 -8.50
CA LEU A 19 -3.57 -2.31 -8.30
C LEU A 19 -3.41 -0.79 -8.26
N ALA A 20 -2.43 -0.29 -7.52
CA ALA A 20 -2.15 1.14 -7.43
C ALA A 20 -1.69 1.73 -8.78
N ALA A 21 -0.89 0.98 -9.54
CA ALA A 21 -0.49 1.36 -10.90
C ALA A 21 -1.71 1.48 -11.83
N VAL A 22 -2.63 0.52 -11.79
CA VAL A 22 -3.87 0.56 -12.57
C VAL A 22 -4.69 1.80 -12.21
N ALA A 23 -4.89 2.10 -10.92
CA ALA A 23 -5.63 3.28 -10.49
C ALA A 23 -4.93 4.59 -10.95
N ALA A 24 -3.61 4.67 -10.82
CA ALA A 24 -2.83 5.82 -11.29
C ALA A 24 -2.97 6.02 -12.80
N LEU A 25 -2.83 4.95 -13.59
CA LEU A 25 -2.99 5.00 -15.04
C LEU A 25 -4.41 5.41 -15.45
N MET A 26 -5.42 4.84 -14.82
CA MET A 26 -6.83 5.20 -15.10
C MET A 26 -7.08 6.70 -14.88
N ILE A 27 -6.53 7.29 -13.81
CA ILE A 27 -6.67 8.73 -13.56
C ILE A 27 -5.83 9.53 -14.56
N THR A 28 -4.57 9.18 -14.77
CA THR A 28 -3.65 9.93 -15.63
C THR A 28 -4.14 10.01 -17.08
N PHE A 29 -4.68 8.91 -17.60
CA PHE A 29 -5.15 8.84 -18.99
C PHE A 29 -6.64 9.16 -19.15
N SER A 30 -7.37 9.42 -18.06
CA SER A 30 -8.75 9.90 -18.17
C SER A 30 -8.78 11.35 -18.65
N ALA A 31 -9.59 11.64 -19.64
CA ALA A 31 -9.84 13.02 -20.05
C ALA A 31 -10.73 13.77 -19.05
N ASP A 32 -11.51 13.06 -18.25
CA ASP A 32 -12.45 13.59 -17.27
C ASP A 32 -11.94 13.31 -15.83
N HIS A 33 -11.67 14.38 -15.07
CA HIS A 33 -11.30 14.35 -13.66
C HIS A 33 -12.45 14.82 -12.76
N SER A 34 -13.67 14.46 -13.12
CA SER A 34 -14.88 14.74 -12.31
C SER A 34 -14.94 13.85 -11.05
N ALA A 35 -15.81 14.24 -10.13
CA ALA A 35 -16.12 13.43 -8.95
C ALA A 35 -16.66 12.04 -9.31
N THR A 36 -17.39 11.93 -10.41
CA THR A 36 -17.95 10.65 -10.87
C THR A 36 -16.87 9.67 -11.27
N VAL A 37 -15.90 10.12 -12.08
CA VAL A 37 -14.77 9.29 -12.51
C VAL A 37 -13.85 9.00 -11.32
N GLY A 38 -13.51 10.03 -10.52
CA GLY A 38 -12.68 9.87 -9.33
C GLY A 38 -13.24 8.86 -8.34
N LEU A 39 -14.55 8.93 -8.02
CA LEU A 39 -15.21 7.96 -7.12
C LEU A 39 -15.31 6.56 -7.73
N ALA A 40 -15.49 6.44 -9.05
CA ALA A 40 -15.54 5.13 -9.71
C ALA A 40 -14.17 4.43 -9.60
N VAL A 41 -13.08 5.13 -9.90
CA VAL A 41 -11.72 4.59 -9.78
C VAL A 41 -11.37 4.31 -8.32
N PHE A 42 -11.67 5.24 -7.41
CA PHE A 42 -11.45 5.07 -5.98
C PHE A 42 -12.21 3.86 -5.41
N SER A 43 -13.50 3.71 -5.76
CA SER A 43 -14.32 2.59 -5.30
C SER A 43 -13.74 1.25 -5.74
N GLY A 44 -13.39 1.11 -7.03
CA GLY A 44 -12.73 -0.09 -7.55
C GLY A 44 -11.41 -0.36 -6.84
N PHE A 45 -10.57 0.66 -6.68
CA PHE A 45 -9.30 0.57 -5.96
C PHE A 45 -9.50 0.13 -4.49
N ALA A 46 -10.45 0.74 -3.77
CA ALA A 46 -10.72 0.41 -2.37
C ALA A 46 -11.25 -1.02 -2.20
N LEU A 47 -12.20 -1.47 -3.05
CA LEU A 47 -12.75 -2.82 -2.96
C LEU A 47 -11.73 -3.91 -3.27
N VAL A 48 -10.88 -3.72 -4.28
CA VAL A 48 -9.81 -4.68 -4.58
C VAL A 48 -8.71 -4.65 -3.50
N THR A 49 -8.41 -3.46 -2.94
CA THR A 49 -7.53 -3.33 -1.77
C THR A 49 -8.07 -4.12 -0.57
N ALA A 50 -9.37 -4.04 -0.32
CA ALA A 50 -10.02 -4.82 0.74
C ALA A 50 -9.85 -6.33 0.53
N LEU A 51 -10.04 -6.81 -0.70
CA LEU A 51 -9.84 -8.23 -1.05
C LEU A 51 -8.39 -8.66 -0.79
N ILE A 52 -7.41 -7.85 -1.20
CA ILE A 52 -6.00 -8.14 -0.94
C ILE A 52 -5.74 -8.23 0.58
N HIS A 53 -6.31 -7.33 1.38
CA HIS A 53 -6.16 -7.37 2.84
C HIS A 53 -6.85 -8.58 3.48
N ILE A 54 -8.04 -8.97 3.02
CA ILE A 54 -8.72 -10.20 3.48
C ILE A 54 -7.83 -11.42 3.21
N LEU A 55 -7.36 -11.57 1.98
CA LEU A 55 -6.47 -12.67 1.60
C LEU A 55 -5.17 -12.66 2.44
N SER A 56 -4.60 -11.48 2.69
CA SER A 56 -3.40 -11.33 3.52
C SER A 56 -3.66 -11.74 4.97
N ALA A 57 -4.83 -11.40 5.54
CA ALA A 57 -5.18 -11.77 6.90
C ALA A 57 -5.28 -13.29 7.08
N TRP A 58 -5.78 -14.00 6.06
CA TRP A 58 -6.03 -15.46 6.15
C TRP A 58 -4.83 -16.28 5.70
N LEU A 59 -4.11 -15.86 4.66
CA LEU A 59 -3.09 -16.67 4.00
C LEU A 59 -1.65 -16.29 4.37
N MET A 60 -1.44 -15.10 4.96
CA MET A 60 -0.10 -14.60 5.27
C MET A 60 0.08 -14.27 6.76
N ALA A 61 -0.91 -13.60 7.38
CA ALA A 61 -0.72 -13.02 8.71
C ALA A 61 -0.81 -14.07 9.83
N PRO A 62 0.15 -14.09 10.79
CA PRO A 62 0.04 -14.88 12.02
C PRO A 62 -1.21 -14.46 12.82
N SER A 63 -1.77 -15.38 13.62
CA SER A 63 -3.05 -15.17 14.33
C SER A 63 -3.10 -13.89 15.16
N GLY A 64 -2.03 -13.53 15.87
CA GLY A 64 -1.94 -12.28 16.65
C GLY A 64 -1.76 -11.00 15.84
N TRP A 65 -1.54 -11.11 14.52
CA TRP A 65 -1.26 -9.98 13.62
C TRP A 65 -2.27 -9.83 12.48
N ARG A 66 -3.45 -10.46 12.60
CA ARG A 66 -4.52 -10.34 11.60
C ARG A 66 -5.31 -9.03 11.70
N TRP A 67 -5.35 -8.42 12.89
CA TRP A 67 -6.17 -7.24 13.17
C TRP A 67 -5.93 -6.06 12.22
N PRO A 68 -4.69 -5.68 11.82
CA PRO A 68 -4.50 -4.55 10.91
C PRO A 68 -5.14 -4.82 9.56
N PHE A 69 -4.95 -6.02 9.02
CA PHE A 69 -5.50 -6.42 7.72
C PHE A 69 -7.03 -6.46 7.74
N ILE A 70 -7.64 -6.91 8.83
CA ILE A 70 -9.09 -6.94 9.01
C ILE A 70 -9.65 -5.50 9.06
N LEU A 71 -9.01 -4.61 9.83
CA LEU A 71 -9.43 -3.21 9.91
C LEU A 71 -9.25 -2.48 8.57
N LEU A 72 -8.13 -2.69 7.88
CA LEU A 72 -7.88 -2.13 6.55
C LEU A 72 -8.91 -2.62 5.53
N ALA A 73 -9.27 -3.90 5.58
CA ALA A 73 -10.31 -4.46 4.73
C ALA A 73 -11.67 -3.81 5.04
N ALA A 74 -12.05 -3.69 6.31
CA ALA A 74 -13.31 -3.09 6.72
C ALA A 74 -13.42 -1.63 6.27
N VAL A 75 -12.41 -0.81 6.52
CA VAL A 75 -12.36 0.59 6.05
C VAL A 75 -12.49 0.67 4.53
N SER A 76 -11.75 -0.18 3.81
CA SER A 76 -11.75 -0.18 2.35
C SER A 76 -13.08 -0.67 1.76
N ILE A 77 -13.74 -1.65 2.38
CA ILE A 77 -15.10 -2.09 1.97
C ILE A 77 -16.09 -0.95 2.18
N LEU A 78 -16.13 -0.35 3.38
CA LEU A 78 -17.10 0.69 3.71
C LEU A 78 -16.98 1.90 2.78
N THR A 79 -15.77 2.41 2.59
CA THR A 79 -15.52 3.57 1.74
C THR A 79 -15.68 3.25 0.26
N GLY A 80 -15.26 2.07 -0.17
CA GLY A 80 -15.40 1.61 -1.55
C GLY A 80 -16.87 1.37 -1.93
N MET A 81 -17.66 0.75 -1.07
CA MET A 81 -19.10 0.57 -1.30
C MET A 81 -19.85 1.91 -1.33
N ALA A 82 -19.57 2.79 -0.36
CA ALA A 82 -20.20 4.11 -0.32
C ALA A 82 -19.85 4.95 -1.56
N GLY A 83 -18.57 4.99 -1.97
CA GLY A 83 -18.13 5.67 -3.20
C GLY A 83 -18.64 5.03 -4.49
N GLY A 84 -19.01 3.75 -4.43
CA GLY A 84 -19.57 2.99 -5.56
C GLY A 84 -21.02 3.33 -5.89
N VAL A 85 -21.80 3.91 -4.95
CA VAL A 85 -23.22 4.22 -5.15
C VAL A 85 -23.37 5.39 -6.11
N PRO A 86 -23.94 5.19 -7.33
CA PRO A 86 -24.01 6.26 -8.34
C PRO A 86 -24.79 7.49 -7.88
N ALA A 87 -25.87 7.30 -7.12
CA ALA A 87 -26.73 8.38 -6.63
C ALA A 87 -26.02 9.31 -5.62
N TRP A 88 -24.93 8.88 -5.01
CA TRP A 88 -24.18 9.66 -4.01
C TRP A 88 -22.96 10.35 -4.60
N ARG A 89 -22.63 10.10 -5.87
CA ARG A 89 -21.44 10.65 -6.52
C ARG A 89 -21.53 12.17 -6.63
N SER A 90 -20.72 12.84 -5.84
CA SER A 90 -20.63 14.30 -5.78
C SER A 90 -19.22 14.71 -5.35
N THR A 91 -18.87 15.98 -5.59
CA THR A 91 -17.58 16.54 -5.15
C THR A 91 -17.36 16.38 -3.64
N PRO A 92 -18.30 16.75 -2.74
CA PRO A 92 -18.12 16.53 -1.32
C PRO A 92 -17.92 15.05 -0.96
N MET A 93 -18.65 14.15 -1.62
CA MET A 93 -18.54 12.71 -1.38
C MET A 93 -17.15 12.17 -1.69
N PHE A 94 -16.53 12.64 -2.81
CA PHE A 94 -15.16 12.27 -3.15
C PHE A 94 -14.19 12.66 -2.04
N PHE A 95 -14.24 13.93 -1.59
CA PHE A 95 -13.36 14.41 -0.52
C PHE A 95 -13.56 13.62 0.77
N VAL A 96 -14.81 13.45 1.21
CA VAL A 96 -15.11 12.73 2.46
C VAL A 96 -14.61 11.28 2.39
N MET A 97 -14.89 10.55 1.31
CA MET A 97 -14.51 9.14 1.20
C MET A 97 -13.00 8.93 1.11
N VAL A 98 -12.32 9.73 0.27
CA VAL A 98 -10.88 9.57 0.09
C VAL A 98 -10.09 10.05 1.32
N ILE A 99 -10.52 11.16 1.95
CA ILE A 99 -9.90 11.63 3.20
C ILE A 99 -10.12 10.62 4.32
N ALA A 100 -11.34 10.14 4.53
CA ALA A 100 -11.64 9.16 5.57
C ALA A 100 -10.85 7.86 5.35
N TRP A 101 -10.83 7.36 4.11
CA TRP A 101 -10.06 6.18 3.76
C TRP A 101 -8.56 6.39 3.97
N GLY A 102 -7.99 7.48 3.46
CA GLY A 102 -6.57 7.79 3.58
C GLY A 102 -6.12 7.98 5.04
N ALA A 103 -6.93 8.69 5.83
CA ALA A 103 -6.65 8.91 7.25
C ALA A 103 -6.74 7.62 8.07
N LEU A 104 -7.82 6.87 7.94
CA LEU A 104 -8.04 5.65 8.73
C LEU A 104 -7.07 4.53 8.30
N SER A 105 -6.96 4.25 7.00
CA SER A 105 -6.04 3.23 6.51
C SER A 105 -4.59 3.62 6.80
N GLY A 106 -4.22 4.87 6.56
CA GLY A 106 -2.89 5.38 6.86
C GLY A 106 -2.53 5.25 8.34
N LEU A 107 -3.46 5.60 9.24
CA LEU A 107 -3.25 5.46 10.69
C LEU A 107 -3.10 4.00 11.12
N ILE A 108 -3.95 3.09 10.61
CA ILE A 108 -3.88 1.66 10.93
C ILE A 108 -2.53 1.07 10.46
N GLU A 109 -2.12 1.35 9.22
CA GLU A 109 -0.84 0.87 8.70
C GLU A 109 0.35 1.45 9.47
N LEU A 110 0.31 2.74 9.79
CA LEU A 110 1.38 3.41 10.55
C LEU A 110 1.53 2.82 11.96
N ILE A 111 0.42 2.66 12.69
CA ILE A 111 0.43 2.05 14.03
C ILE A 111 0.94 0.62 13.98
N ALA A 112 0.43 -0.18 13.04
CA ALA A 112 0.85 -1.56 12.85
C ALA A 112 2.35 -1.66 12.52
N GLY A 113 2.85 -0.82 11.63
CA GLY A 113 4.24 -0.76 11.24
C GLY A 113 5.17 -0.32 12.38
N ILE A 114 4.81 0.71 13.14
CA ILE A 114 5.58 1.16 14.31
C ILE A 114 5.63 0.05 15.37
N ARG A 115 4.49 -0.59 15.66
CA ARG A 115 4.42 -1.71 16.60
C ARG A 115 5.30 -2.89 16.14
N ALA A 116 5.18 -3.27 14.87
CA ALA A 116 5.99 -4.33 14.28
C ALA A 116 7.49 -4.03 14.38
N ARG A 117 7.90 -2.79 14.06
CA ARG A 117 9.30 -2.36 14.15
C ARG A 117 9.83 -2.36 15.59
N ARG A 118 9.01 -1.97 16.57
CA ARG A 118 9.41 -2.01 17.99
C ARG A 118 9.65 -3.44 18.46
N LEU A 119 8.72 -4.35 18.16
CA LEU A 119 8.84 -5.76 18.55
C LEU A 119 9.92 -6.50 17.76
N ALA A 120 10.23 -6.08 16.53
CA ALA A 120 11.37 -6.62 15.79
C ALA A 120 12.72 -6.30 16.45
N ARG A 121 12.84 -5.16 17.15
CA ARG A 121 14.06 -4.78 17.87
C ARG A 121 14.30 -5.62 19.13
N THR A 122 13.25 -6.16 19.75
CA THR A 122 13.33 -7.04 20.91
C THR A 122 13.35 -8.53 20.54
N GLY A 123 13.22 -8.84 19.24
CA GLY A 123 13.16 -10.25 18.75
C GLY A 123 11.78 -10.89 18.87
N ASP A 124 10.76 -10.16 19.34
CA ASP A 124 9.42 -10.70 19.61
C ASP A 124 8.48 -10.67 18.39
N ALA A 125 8.89 -10.06 17.29
CA ALA A 125 8.07 -10.00 16.08
C ALA A 125 8.29 -11.23 15.18
N PRO A 126 7.21 -11.83 14.63
CA PRO A 126 7.35 -12.82 13.56
C PRO A 126 8.10 -12.22 12.36
N ALA A 127 8.96 -12.98 11.69
CA ALA A 127 9.80 -12.50 10.60
C ALA A 127 9.02 -11.78 9.50
N VAL A 128 7.89 -12.35 9.05
CA VAL A 128 7.04 -11.74 8.01
C VAL A 128 6.48 -10.38 8.43
N VAL A 129 6.25 -10.17 9.72
CA VAL A 129 5.74 -8.90 10.29
C VAL A 129 6.88 -7.89 10.39
N ALA A 130 8.05 -8.32 10.85
CA ALA A 130 9.25 -7.49 10.92
C ALA A 130 9.68 -6.99 9.54
N ASP A 131 9.67 -7.88 8.53
CA ASP A 131 10.01 -7.56 7.14
C ASP A 131 9.05 -6.54 6.50
N GLY A 132 7.77 -6.59 6.85
CA GLY A 132 6.76 -5.66 6.35
C GLY A 132 6.67 -4.32 7.11
N ALA A 133 7.35 -4.19 8.24
CA ALA A 133 7.19 -3.03 9.14
C ALA A 133 7.53 -1.68 8.47
N ARG A 134 8.62 -1.64 7.68
CA ARG A 134 9.04 -0.43 6.96
C ARG A 134 8.02 -0.01 5.92
N ASP A 135 7.52 -0.97 5.16
CA ASP A 135 6.57 -0.71 4.08
C ASP A 135 5.24 -0.21 4.65
N ALA A 136 4.77 -0.81 5.75
CA ALA A 136 3.57 -0.35 6.45
C ALA A 136 3.72 1.08 6.99
N ILE A 137 4.88 1.46 7.54
CA ILE A 137 5.14 2.83 7.99
C ILE A 137 5.09 3.81 6.81
N LEU A 138 5.76 3.49 5.71
CA LEU A 138 5.84 4.38 4.55
C LEU A 138 4.47 4.52 3.86
N VAL A 139 3.77 3.42 3.59
CA VAL A 139 2.45 3.48 2.96
C VAL A 139 1.43 4.14 3.88
N GLY A 140 1.48 3.86 5.20
CA GLY A 140 0.65 4.55 6.18
C GLY A 140 0.89 6.06 6.21
N SER A 141 2.15 6.49 6.16
CA SER A 141 2.51 7.92 6.09
C SER A 141 2.02 8.57 4.78
N LEU A 142 2.12 7.87 3.65
CA LEU A 142 1.58 8.34 2.37
C LEU A 142 0.06 8.48 2.41
N GLY A 143 -0.66 7.55 3.05
CA GLY A 143 -2.10 7.63 3.24
C GLY A 143 -2.53 8.84 4.07
N LEU A 144 -1.79 9.13 5.15
CA LEU A 144 -2.00 10.34 5.95
C LEU A 144 -1.68 11.61 5.16
N ALA A 145 -0.59 11.60 4.37
CA ALA A 145 -0.22 12.72 3.51
C ALA A 145 -1.31 12.99 2.44
N LEU A 146 -1.90 11.93 1.86
CA LEU A 146 -3.06 12.05 0.97
C LEU A 146 -4.23 12.74 1.67
N ALA A 147 -4.60 12.30 2.87
CA ALA A 147 -5.71 12.89 3.62
C ALA A 147 -5.46 14.37 3.94
N VAL A 148 -4.27 14.71 4.42
CA VAL A 148 -3.88 16.10 4.71
C VAL A 148 -3.83 16.94 3.42
N GLY A 149 -3.27 16.40 2.35
CA GLY A 149 -3.21 17.09 1.05
C GLY A 149 -4.61 17.45 0.53
N LEU A 150 -5.55 16.51 0.64
CA LEU A 150 -6.95 16.78 0.24
C LEU A 150 -7.66 17.77 1.15
N LEU A 151 -7.38 17.78 2.45
CA LEU A 151 -7.92 18.79 3.39
C LEU A 151 -7.45 20.22 3.06
N CYS A 152 -6.28 20.36 2.43
CA CYS A 152 -5.76 21.65 2.00
C CYS A 152 -6.38 22.15 0.68
N VAL A 153 -7.16 21.33 -0.05
CA VAL A 153 -7.79 21.72 -1.31
C VAL A 153 -9.20 22.24 -1.06
N PRO A 154 -9.51 23.52 -1.31
CA PRO A 154 -10.86 24.01 -1.19
C PRO A 154 -11.77 23.37 -2.24
N THR A 155 -12.91 22.83 -1.80
CA THR A 155 -13.88 22.17 -2.71
C THR A 155 -14.48 23.15 -3.74
N THR A 156 -14.49 24.45 -3.42
CA THR A 156 -14.99 25.53 -4.27
C THR A 156 -13.93 26.18 -5.15
N TYR A 157 -12.68 25.66 -5.10
CA TYR A 157 -11.58 26.21 -5.89
C TYR A 157 -11.92 26.14 -7.39
N ALA A 158 -11.73 27.25 -8.09
CA ALA A 158 -11.90 27.34 -9.53
C ALA A 158 -10.95 28.42 -10.10
N LEU A 159 -9.94 28.01 -10.85
CA LEU A 159 -9.01 28.88 -11.55
C LEU A 159 -9.27 28.79 -13.05
N ARG A 160 -9.70 29.90 -13.65
CA ARG A 160 -9.81 30.00 -15.09
C ARG A 160 -8.48 30.44 -15.70
N TYR A 161 -8.05 29.73 -16.72
CA TYR A 161 -6.85 30.12 -17.50
C TYR A 161 -7.12 29.88 -18.98
N SER A 162 -6.43 30.64 -19.82
CA SER A 162 -6.50 30.46 -21.27
C SER A 162 -5.11 30.17 -21.81
N ILE A 163 -5.05 29.23 -22.74
CA ILE A 163 -3.85 28.89 -23.49
C ILE A 163 -4.08 29.38 -24.90
N ALA A 164 -3.15 30.19 -25.42
CA ALA A 164 -3.20 30.63 -26.81
C ALA A 164 -3.35 29.39 -27.71
N GLU A 165 -4.26 29.44 -28.67
CA GLU A 165 -4.57 28.37 -29.63
C GLU A 165 -5.31 27.16 -29.07
N ALA A 166 -5.37 26.90 -27.73
CA ALA A 166 -6.03 25.77 -27.13
C ALA A 166 -7.37 26.11 -26.43
N GLY A 167 -7.65 27.39 -26.19
CA GLY A 167 -8.90 27.83 -25.59
C GLY A 167 -8.84 28.10 -24.09
N SER A 168 -10.02 28.23 -23.46
CA SER A 168 -10.16 28.53 -22.04
C SER A 168 -10.47 27.29 -21.25
N PHE A 169 -9.77 27.09 -20.13
CA PHE A 169 -9.92 25.93 -19.24
C PHE A 169 -10.21 26.42 -17.82
N THR A 170 -10.84 25.57 -17.01
CA THR A 170 -11.08 25.82 -15.60
C THR A 170 -10.49 24.68 -14.77
N LEU A 171 -9.47 24.97 -13.97
CA LEU A 171 -8.94 24.04 -12.99
C LEU A 171 -9.78 24.12 -11.72
N THR A 172 -10.47 23.03 -11.37
CA THR A 172 -11.35 22.97 -10.20
C THR A 172 -10.72 22.22 -9.04
N GLY A 173 -11.22 22.44 -7.82
CA GLY A 173 -10.78 21.70 -6.62
C GLY A 173 -10.91 20.20 -6.77
N ILE A 174 -11.99 19.71 -7.44
CA ILE A 174 -12.16 18.28 -7.68
C ILE A 174 -11.12 17.72 -8.66
N THR A 175 -10.78 18.48 -9.72
CA THR A 175 -9.72 18.06 -10.66
C THR A 175 -8.38 17.89 -9.95
N LEU A 176 -8.03 18.85 -9.05
CA LEU A 176 -6.83 18.73 -8.21
C LEU A 176 -6.90 17.53 -7.27
N ALA A 177 -8.05 17.32 -6.62
CA ALA A 177 -8.22 16.25 -5.66
C ALA A 177 -8.11 14.86 -6.31
N VAL A 178 -8.71 14.66 -7.48
CA VAL A 178 -8.59 13.43 -8.27
C VAL A 178 -7.13 13.23 -8.71
N GLY A 179 -6.46 14.30 -9.15
CA GLY A 179 -5.03 14.26 -9.51
C GLY A 179 -4.13 13.90 -8.31
N ILE A 180 -4.39 14.44 -7.12
CA ILE A 180 -3.65 14.11 -5.89
C ILE A 180 -3.83 12.63 -5.52
N PHE A 181 -5.04 12.09 -5.65
CA PHE A 181 -5.28 10.66 -5.45
C PHE A 181 -4.53 9.81 -6.49
N GLY A 182 -4.52 10.23 -7.76
CA GLY A 182 -3.74 9.56 -8.81
C GLY A 182 -2.23 9.58 -8.52
N ALA A 183 -1.69 10.72 -8.08
CA ALA A 183 -0.29 10.86 -7.68
C ALA A 183 0.06 9.96 -6.47
N TYR A 184 -0.81 9.92 -5.45
CA TYR A 184 -0.68 8.98 -4.34
C TYR A 184 -0.60 7.53 -4.83
N ALA A 185 -1.52 7.12 -5.70
CA ALA A 185 -1.54 5.76 -6.26
C ALA A 185 -0.25 5.46 -7.04
N ALA A 186 0.26 6.41 -7.84
CA ALA A 186 1.52 6.27 -8.57
C ALA A 186 2.72 6.07 -7.63
N VAL A 187 2.83 6.88 -6.58
CA VAL A 187 3.92 6.76 -5.59
C VAL A 187 3.86 5.42 -4.87
N VAL A 188 2.68 4.98 -4.43
CA VAL A 188 2.49 3.66 -3.79
C VAL A 188 2.84 2.53 -4.74
N ALA A 189 2.44 2.62 -6.03
CA ALA A 189 2.76 1.62 -7.04
C ALA A 189 4.27 1.45 -7.21
N VAL A 190 5.00 2.55 -7.37
CA VAL A 190 6.45 2.52 -7.53
C VAL A 190 7.13 1.99 -6.26
N PHE A 191 6.74 2.50 -5.10
CA PHE A 191 7.34 2.10 -3.83
C PHE A 191 7.15 0.61 -3.54
N LEU A 192 5.92 0.10 -3.60
CA LEU A 192 5.63 -1.31 -3.36
C LEU A 192 6.15 -2.21 -4.49
N GLY A 193 6.20 -1.70 -5.72
CA GLY A 193 6.83 -2.41 -6.85
C GLY A 193 8.31 -2.65 -6.60
N ILE A 194 9.06 -1.62 -6.20
CA ILE A 194 10.48 -1.74 -5.84
C ILE A 194 10.62 -2.71 -4.65
N ALA A 195 9.83 -2.54 -3.58
CA ALA A 195 9.89 -3.40 -2.40
C ALA A 195 9.61 -4.88 -2.73
N GLY A 196 8.64 -5.14 -3.64
CA GLY A 196 8.29 -6.50 -4.07
C GLY A 196 9.29 -7.11 -5.06
N LEU A 197 10.00 -6.32 -5.85
CA LEU A 197 10.98 -6.80 -6.84
C LEU A 197 12.39 -6.91 -6.25
N SER A 198 12.70 -6.16 -5.17
CA SER A 198 14.04 -6.19 -4.57
C SER A 198 14.36 -7.54 -3.97
N PRO A 199 15.54 -8.10 -4.24
CA PRO A 199 16.00 -9.33 -3.59
C PRO A 199 16.11 -9.08 -2.09
N ARG A 200 15.46 -9.91 -1.27
CA ARG A 200 15.72 -9.91 0.17
C ARG A 200 16.99 -10.70 0.41
N SER A 201 18.01 -10.05 0.94
CA SER A 201 19.24 -10.73 1.36
C SER A 201 18.86 -11.80 2.39
N ARG A 202 19.07 -13.07 2.06
CA ARG A 202 19.10 -14.18 3.01
C ARG A 202 20.39 -14.04 3.84
N THR A 203 20.48 -12.99 4.63
CA THR A 203 21.65 -12.74 5.45
C THR A 203 21.48 -13.49 6.77
N SER A 204 22.38 -14.41 7.02
CA SER A 204 22.84 -14.98 8.28
C SER A 204 22.60 -16.45 8.60
N ILE A 205 21.73 -17.19 7.93
CA ILE A 205 21.62 -18.63 8.21
C ILE A 205 22.64 -19.42 7.36
N ASP A 206 22.84 -19.03 6.10
CA ASP A 206 23.80 -19.74 5.22
C ASP A 206 25.26 -19.40 5.57
N ALA A 207 25.57 -18.18 6.00
CA ALA A 207 26.93 -17.82 6.45
C ALA A 207 27.32 -18.56 7.74
N GLY A 208 26.39 -18.83 8.65
CA GLY A 208 26.62 -19.61 9.84
C GLY A 208 26.83 -21.12 9.55
N ALA A 209 26.12 -21.65 8.57
CA ALA A 209 26.25 -23.05 8.15
C ALA A 209 27.58 -23.29 7.41
N GLU A 210 28.00 -22.34 6.57
CA GLU A 210 29.28 -22.44 5.83
C GLU A 210 30.48 -22.31 6.76
N THR A 211 30.42 -21.46 7.78
CA THR A 211 31.46 -21.33 8.82
C THR A 211 31.51 -22.56 9.73
N ALA A 212 30.37 -23.18 10.04
CA ALA A 212 30.31 -24.41 10.82
C ALA A 212 30.83 -25.62 10.03
N ALA A 213 30.58 -25.66 8.72
CA ALA A 213 31.10 -26.72 7.84
C ALA A 213 32.60 -26.62 7.61
N ALA A 214 33.15 -25.39 7.53
CA ALA A 214 34.60 -25.16 7.39
C ALA A 214 35.38 -25.47 8.69
N GLY A 215 34.74 -25.41 9.87
CA GLY A 215 35.35 -25.70 11.15
C GLY A 215 35.43 -27.19 11.53
N THR A 216 34.84 -28.08 10.73
CA THR A 216 34.79 -29.54 11.00
C THR A 216 35.68 -30.38 10.08
N ALA A 217 36.61 -29.79 9.37
CA ALA A 217 37.62 -30.57 8.63
C ALA A 217 38.55 -31.30 9.64
N PRO A 218 38.67 -32.63 9.60
CA PRO A 218 39.56 -33.36 10.49
C PRO A 218 41.01 -32.97 10.17
N ALA A 219 41.77 -32.61 11.20
CA ALA A 219 43.22 -32.51 11.10
C ALA A 219 43.76 -33.87 10.68
N GLU A 220 44.26 -34.00 9.46
CA GLU A 220 45.05 -35.14 9.02
C GLU A 220 46.30 -35.21 9.91
N ASN A 221 46.36 -36.28 10.63
CA ASN A 221 47.43 -36.65 11.52
C ASN A 221 48.60 -37.16 10.64
N GLU A 222 49.53 -36.29 10.28
CA GLU A 222 50.86 -36.74 9.79
C GLU A 222 51.67 -37.17 11.01
N GLY A 223 51.64 -38.47 11.30
CA GLY A 223 52.46 -39.16 12.25
C GLY A 223 53.39 -40.16 11.59
N SER A 224 54.63 -39.75 11.44
CA SER A 224 55.87 -40.50 11.62
C SER A 224 56.10 -41.82 10.97
N ALA A 225 57.21 -41.96 10.30
CA ALA A 225 58.29 -42.90 10.71
C ALA A 225 59.62 -42.32 10.28
#